data_3def4675147a36f3260510d3f03cc5c6
#
_entry.id   3def4675147a36f3260510d3f03cc5c6
#
_cell.length_a   1.000
_cell.length_b   1.000
_cell.length_c   1.000
_cell.angle_alpha   90.00
_cell.angle_beta   90.00
_cell.angle_gamma   90.00
#
_symmetry.space_group_name_H-M   'P 1'
#
loop_
_entity.id
_entity.type
_entity.pdbx_description
1 polymer ?
#
loop_
_entity_poly.entity_id
_entity_poly.type
_entity_poly.pdbx_seq_one_letter_code
_entity_poly.pdbx_strand_id
1 'polypeptide(L)'
;MAKKKSNETDADVVKEIVKKKPRGGNNILTDAALNVAPGDNAKYVMLGARLFNLPPIDLKDPEQVTNRLNEFFQIHAEADMKPTVCGMGMALGLDRRRLYEIKTGNYHTSKGLSELPTMTTVSIKKAYEYMEILWENYMQNGKINPVSGIFLGKNNFGYQDKTEYVVTPNVNNDSDYNADDIRKRYLTDSATIATIDSDSD
;
A
#
# COMPACT_ATOMS: atom_id res chain seq x y z
N MET A 1 33.06 38.69 45.18
CA MET A 1 33.16 38.11 43.82
C MET A 1 31.75 37.84 43.29
N ALA A 2 31.23 38.67 42.41
CA ALA A 2 29.90 38.57 41.84
C ALA A 2 29.97 37.70 40.58
N LYS A 3 29.17 36.62 40.53
CA LYS A 3 29.02 35.78 39.36
C LYS A 3 28.25 36.55 38.28
N LYS A 4 28.87 36.81 37.15
CA LYS A 4 28.31 37.35 35.93
C LYS A 4 27.30 36.31 35.38
N LYS A 5 25.98 36.63 35.38
CA LYS A 5 25.00 35.89 34.61
C LYS A 5 25.22 36.24 33.12
N SER A 6 25.56 35.24 32.34
CA SER A 6 25.62 35.36 30.89
C SER A 6 24.20 35.63 30.33
N ASN A 7 24.06 36.73 29.59
CA ASN A 7 22.82 37.03 28.87
C ASN A 7 22.71 36.00 27.72
N GLU A 8 21.83 35.01 27.89
CA GLU A 8 21.32 34.25 26.75
C GLU A 8 20.56 35.22 25.84
N THR A 9 20.94 35.30 24.59
CA THR A 9 20.25 36.14 23.62
C THR A 9 18.91 35.50 23.24
N ASP A 10 17.88 36.33 23.01
CA ASP A 10 16.54 35.87 22.57
C ASP A 10 16.61 34.90 21.36
N ALA A 11 17.67 35.02 20.54
CA ALA A 11 17.94 34.11 19.43
C ALA A 11 18.27 32.66 19.87
N ASP A 12 18.92 32.49 21.00
CA ASP A 12 19.29 31.15 21.52
C ASP A 12 18.08 30.50 22.21
N VAL A 13 17.23 31.29 22.87
CA VAL A 13 15.95 30.83 23.42
C VAL A 13 15.00 30.41 22.30
N VAL A 14 14.93 31.16 21.20
CA VAL A 14 14.11 30.80 20.04
C VAL A 14 14.62 29.52 19.36
N LYS A 15 15.93 29.30 19.25
CA LYS A 15 16.50 28.05 18.73
C LYS A 15 16.20 26.84 19.62
N GLU A 16 16.14 27.03 20.94
CA GLU A 16 15.79 25.95 21.87
C GLU A 16 14.29 25.61 21.85
N ILE A 17 13.43 26.60 21.63
CA ILE A 17 11.98 26.41 21.45
C ILE A 17 11.68 25.65 20.16
N VAL A 18 12.39 25.96 19.06
CA VAL A 18 12.23 25.27 17.77
C VAL A 18 12.70 23.81 17.83
N LYS A 19 13.63 23.47 18.73
CA LYS A 19 14.10 22.11 18.93
C LYS A 19 13.18 21.23 19.81
N LYS A 20 12.21 21.81 20.51
CA LYS A 20 11.23 21.04 21.28
C LYS A 20 10.19 20.46 20.30
N LYS A 21 10.34 19.18 19.98
CA LYS A 21 9.31 18.42 19.27
C LYS A 21 7.96 18.61 19.95
N PRO A 22 6.90 18.96 19.24
CA PRO A 22 5.57 19.07 19.83
C PRO A 22 5.19 17.72 20.45
N ARG A 23 4.87 17.73 21.75
CA ARG A 23 4.32 16.59 22.47
C ARG A 23 2.89 16.37 21.98
N GLY A 24 2.65 15.25 21.38
CA GLY A 24 1.27 14.80 21.09
C GLY A 24 0.98 14.70 19.60
N GLY A 25 0.77 13.52 19.17
CA GLY A 25 0.34 13.16 17.84
C GLY A 25 1.26 12.10 17.24
N ASN A 26 0.64 11.08 16.75
CA ASN A 26 1.26 9.97 16.04
C ASN A 26 1.78 10.46 14.67
N ASN A 27 2.68 11.45 14.69
CA ASN A 27 3.20 12.16 13.51
C ASN A 27 4.35 11.44 12.80
N ILE A 28 4.52 10.14 13.08
CA ILE A 28 5.47 9.30 12.33
C ILE A 28 5.18 9.34 10.82
N LEU A 29 3.91 9.54 10.44
CA LEU A 29 3.51 9.68 9.04
C LEU A 29 3.88 11.04 8.42
N THR A 30 3.82 12.12 9.18
CA THR A 30 4.12 13.48 8.69
C THR A 30 5.62 13.75 8.66
N ASP A 31 6.37 13.32 9.66
CA ASP A 31 7.84 13.53 9.67
C ASP A 31 8.54 12.69 8.60
N ALA A 32 8.09 11.46 8.36
CA ALA A 32 8.65 10.62 7.29
C ALA A 32 8.24 11.10 5.88
N ALA A 33 7.07 11.72 5.75
CA ALA A 33 6.58 12.24 4.46
C ALA A 33 7.13 13.63 4.11
N LEU A 34 7.48 14.44 5.14
CA LEU A 34 7.96 15.82 4.96
C LEU A 34 9.49 15.93 4.94
N ASN A 35 10.20 14.96 5.50
CA ASN A 35 11.66 14.95 5.53
C ASN A 35 12.23 14.01 4.47
N VAL A 36 12.05 14.37 3.20
CA VAL A 36 12.94 13.84 2.16
C VAL A 36 14.33 14.39 2.46
N ALA A 37 15.27 13.50 2.83
CA ALA A 37 16.63 13.93 3.09
C ALA A 37 17.19 14.67 1.87
N PRO A 38 18.03 15.73 2.06
CA PRO A 38 18.63 16.42 0.95
C PRO A 38 19.35 15.43 0.01
N GLY A 39 18.96 15.41 -1.25
CA GLY A 39 19.52 14.51 -2.27
C GLY A 39 18.72 13.23 -2.53
N ASP A 40 17.78 12.84 -1.69
CA ASP A 40 16.98 11.62 -1.92
C ASP A 40 16.12 11.73 -3.19
N ASN A 41 15.50 12.88 -3.44
CA ASN A 41 14.75 13.09 -4.67
C ASN A 41 15.63 12.93 -5.92
N ALA A 42 16.87 13.38 -5.87
CA ALA A 42 17.82 13.21 -6.98
C ALA A 42 18.10 11.72 -7.23
N LYS A 43 18.28 10.92 -6.17
CA LYS A 43 18.47 9.46 -6.30
C LYS A 43 17.27 8.79 -6.97
N TYR A 44 16.02 9.15 -6.58
CA TYR A 44 14.81 8.60 -7.19
C TYR A 44 14.72 8.95 -8.69
N VAL A 45 14.98 10.21 -9.03
CA VAL A 45 14.93 10.68 -10.43
C VAL A 45 16.03 10.02 -11.26
N MET A 46 17.25 9.94 -10.74
CA MET A 46 18.38 9.32 -11.45
C MET A 46 18.17 7.82 -11.68
N LEU A 47 17.65 7.11 -10.67
CA LEU A 47 17.28 5.69 -10.81
C LEU A 47 16.20 5.52 -11.87
N GLY A 48 15.12 6.33 -11.81
CA GLY A 48 14.07 6.31 -12.81
C GLY A 48 14.58 6.59 -14.21
N ALA A 49 15.44 7.58 -14.37
CA ALA A 49 16.08 7.91 -15.66
C ALA A 49 16.95 6.76 -16.19
N ARG A 50 17.71 6.09 -15.30
CA ARG A 50 18.52 4.92 -15.67
C ARG A 50 17.65 3.80 -16.20
N LEU A 51 16.53 3.49 -15.55
CA LEU A 51 15.56 2.47 -16.01
C LEU A 51 14.88 2.88 -17.32
N PHE A 52 14.50 4.14 -17.45
CA PHE A 52 13.86 4.68 -18.65
C PHE A 52 14.78 4.60 -19.90
N ASN A 53 16.06 4.79 -19.73
CA ASN A 53 17.05 4.77 -20.81
C ASN A 53 17.59 3.37 -21.16
N LEU A 54 17.08 2.32 -20.50
CA LEU A 54 17.46 0.95 -20.86
C LEU A 54 17.01 0.64 -22.30
N PRO A 55 17.88 0.03 -23.12
CA PRO A 55 17.51 -0.34 -24.48
C PRO A 55 16.38 -1.37 -24.49
N PRO A 56 15.49 -1.37 -25.49
CA PRO A 56 14.44 -2.38 -25.59
C PRO A 56 15.05 -3.78 -25.74
N ILE A 57 14.32 -4.78 -25.25
CA ILE A 57 14.69 -6.19 -25.35
C ILE A 57 13.61 -6.99 -26.11
N ASP A 58 13.96 -8.12 -26.66
CA ASP A 58 13.00 -9.07 -27.18
C ASP A 58 12.49 -9.97 -26.06
N LEU A 59 11.20 -9.83 -25.72
CA LEU A 59 10.56 -10.66 -24.70
C LEU A 59 10.41 -12.13 -25.12
N LYS A 60 10.57 -12.43 -26.42
CA LYS A 60 10.58 -13.80 -26.93
C LYS A 60 11.94 -14.50 -26.73
N ASP A 61 12.96 -13.75 -26.36
CA ASP A 61 14.27 -14.30 -25.99
C ASP A 61 14.41 -14.40 -24.46
N PRO A 62 14.34 -15.61 -23.88
CA PRO A 62 14.43 -15.82 -22.44
C PRO A 62 15.76 -15.39 -21.83
N GLU A 63 16.84 -15.42 -22.60
CA GLU A 63 18.16 -15.01 -22.12
C GLU A 63 18.22 -13.50 -21.94
N GLN A 64 17.75 -12.74 -22.93
CA GLN A 64 17.66 -11.27 -22.83
C GLN A 64 16.79 -10.85 -21.64
N VAL A 65 15.66 -11.54 -21.41
CA VAL A 65 14.77 -11.25 -20.28
C VAL A 65 15.47 -11.53 -18.95
N THR A 66 16.16 -12.66 -18.84
CA THR A 66 16.88 -13.03 -17.60
C THR A 66 18.02 -12.05 -17.32
N ASN A 67 18.79 -11.68 -18.33
CA ASN A 67 19.88 -10.71 -18.22
C ASN A 67 19.34 -9.33 -17.82
N ARG A 68 18.21 -8.90 -18.40
CA ARG A 68 17.56 -7.64 -18.06
C ARG A 68 17.03 -7.63 -16.61
N LEU A 69 16.48 -8.71 -16.11
CA LEU A 69 16.04 -8.82 -14.72
C LEU A 69 17.22 -8.76 -13.75
N ASN A 70 18.33 -9.41 -14.07
CA ASN A 70 19.57 -9.31 -13.29
C ASN A 70 20.11 -7.88 -13.28
N GLU A 71 20.16 -7.22 -14.44
CA GLU A 71 20.55 -5.83 -14.57
C GLU A 71 19.63 -4.91 -13.74
N PHE A 72 18.32 -5.13 -13.77
CA PHE A 72 17.35 -4.38 -12.98
C PHE A 72 17.65 -4.46 -11.48
N PHE A 73 17.89 -5.65 -10.94
CA PHE A 73 18.21 -5.81 -9.51
C PHE A 73 19.59 -5.22 -9.18
N GLN A 74 20.56 -5.36 -10.07
CA GLN A 74 21.88 -4.77 -9.88
C GLN A 74 21.82 -3.24 -9.83
N ILE A 75 21.07 -2.60 -10.73
CA ILE A 75 20.85 -1.15 -10.75
C ILE A 75 20.29 -0.65 -9.41
N HIS A 76 19.34 -1.40 -8.82
CA HIS A 76 18.75 -1.04 -7.53
C HIS A 76 19.72 -1.26 -6.37
N ALA A 77 20.53 -2.31 -6.40
CA ALA A 77 21.55 -2.58 -5.40
C ALA A 77 22.66 -1.50 -5.43
N GLU A 78 23.14 -1.12 -6.61
CA GLU A 78 24.13 -0.05 -6.79
C GLU A 78 23.63 1.32 -6.30
N ALA A 79 22.34 1.60 -6.51
CA ALA A 79 21.72 2.85 -6.09
C ALA A 79 21.30 2.85 -4.61
N ASP A 80 21.41 1.73 -3.89
CA ASP A 80 20.87 1.52 -2.54
C ASP A 80 19.38 1.88 -2.46
N MET A 81 18.61 1.41 -3.45
CA MET A 81 17.20 1.70 -3.61
C MET A 81 16.36 0.43 -3.70
N LYS A 82 15.19 0.45 -3.06
CA LYS A 82 14.27 -0.68 -3.10
C LYS A 82 13.68 -0.86 -4.49
N PRO A 83 13.71 -2.09 -5.07
CA PRO A 83 13.09 -2.35 -6.36
C PRO A 83 11.56 -2.24 -6.29
N THR A 84 10.95 -1.81 -7.38
CA THR A 84 9.50 -1.63 -7.49
C THR A 84 8.93 -2.44 -8.66
N VAL A 85 7.66 -2.88 -8.53
CA VAL A 85 6.97 -3.62 -9.61
C VAL A 85 6.88 -2.76 -10.89
N CYS A 86 6.59 -1.46 -10.73
CA CYS A 86 6.56 -0.55 -11.89
C CYS A 86 7.94 -0.38 -12.53
N GLY A 87 9.01 -0.33 -11.71
CA GLY A 87 10.39 -0.28 -12.22
C GLY A 87 10.77 -1.54 -12.99
N MET A 88 10.36 -2.71 -12.52
CA MET A 88 10.53 -3.98 -13.26
C MET A 88 9.79 -3.96 -14.60
N GLY A 89 8.56 -3.44 -14.61
CA GLY A 89 7.79 -3.24 -15.85
C GLY A 89 8.54 -2.35 -16.84
N MET A 90 9.02 -1.22 -16.37
CA MET A 90 9.80 -0.28 -17.21
C MET A 90 11.05 -0.94 -17.78
N ALA A 91 11.80 -1.70 -16.98
CA ALA A 91 13.00 -2.41 -17.42
C ALA A 91 12.72 -3.46 -18.50
N LEU A 92 11.55 -4.10 -18.46
CA LEU A 92 11.12 -5.13 -19.42
C LEU A 92 10.35 -4.57 -20.61
N GLY A 93 9.96 -3.28 -20.59
CA GLY A 93 9.05 -2.71 -21.59
C GLY A 93 7.60 -3.20 -21.44
N LEU A 94 7.20 -3.61 -20.22
CA LEU A 94 5.86 -4.08 -19.88
C LEU A 94 5.17 -3.10 -18.93
N ASP A 95 3.87 -2.89 -19.12
CA ASP A 95 3.07 -2.19 -18.13
C ASP A 95 2.74 -3.08 -16.93
N ARG A 96 2.32 -2.46 -15.81
CA ARG A 96 1.98 -3.15 -14.57
C ARG A 96 0.90 -4.22 -14.76
N ARG A 97 -0.09 -3.99 -15.63
CA ARG A 97 -1.19 -4.91 -15.87
C ARG A 97 -0.68 -6.18 -16.54
N ARG A 98 0.15 -6.05 -17.56
CA ARG A 98 0.76 -7.19 -18.28
C ARG A 98 1.65 -8.03 -17.35
N LEU A 99 2.43 -7.37 -16.50
CA LEU A 99 3.20 -8.07 -15.47
C LEU A 99 2.30 -8.88 -14.53
N TYR A 100 1.19 -8.29 -14.08
CA TYR A 100 0.23 -8.97 -13.21
C TYR A 100 -0.45 -10.16 -13.91
N GLU A 101 -0.81 -10.03 -15.19
CA GLU A 101 -1.35 -11.12 -15.99
C GLU A 101 -0.35 -12.30 -16.09
N ILE A 102 0.94 -12.03 -16.26
CA ILE A 102 1.99 -13.07 -16.24
C ILE A 102 2.09 -13.70 -14.84
N LYS A 103 2.12 -12.90 -13.78
CA LYS A 103 2.19 -13.40 -12.39
C LYS A 103 1.05 -14.37 -12.09
N THR A 104 -0.18 -14.00 -12.44
CA THR A 104 -1.39 -14.78 -12.14
C THR A 104 -1.65 -15.93 -13.11
N GLY A 105 -0.91 -16.02 -14.20
CA GLY A 105 -1.13 -17.02 -15.25
C GLY A 105 -2.24 -16.66 -16.24
N ASN A 106 -2.84 -15.47 -16.12
CA ASN A 106 -3.98 -15.03 -16.97
C ASN A 106 -3.54 -14.41 -18.30
N TYR A 107 -2.32 -14.66 -18.74
CA TYR A 107 -1.74 -14.05 -19.95
C TYR A 107 -2.09 -14.77 -21.26
N HIS A 108 -2.70 -15.94 -21.20
CA HIS A 108 -3.00 -16.77 -22.39
C HIS A 108 -3.98 -16.12 -23.37
N THR A 109 -4.85 -15.21 -22.87
CA THR A 109 -5.81 -14.48 -23.69
C THR A 109 -5.31 -13.09 -24.11
N SER A 110 -4.18 -12.65 -23.58
CA SER A 110 -3.64 -11.31 -23.81
C SER A 110 -2.76 -11.29 -25.06
N LYS A 111 -3.14 -10.46 -26.02
CA LYS A 111 -2.39 -10.31 -27.29
C LYS A 111 -0.91 -9.96 -27.02
N GLY A 112 -0.01 -10.74 -27.58
CA GLY A 112 1.43 -10.58 -27.45
C GLY A 112 2.04 -11.21 -26.19
N LEU A 113 1.26 -11.58 -25.18
CA LEU A 113 1.73 -12.32 -24.00
C LEU A 113 1.53 -13.83 -24.16
N SER A 114 0.47 -14.24 -24.86
CA SER A 114 0.19 -15.66 -25.12
C SER A 114 1.27 -16.37 -25.95
N GLU A 115 2.07 -15.58 -26.67
CA GLU A 115 3.17 -16.08 -27.53
C GLU A 115 4.52 -16.11 -26.80
N LEU A 116 4.58 -15.68 -25.53
CA LEU A 116 5.84 -15.68 -24.80
C LEU A 116 6.32 -17.11 -24.47
N PRO A 117 7.60 -17.37 -24.63
CA PRO A 117 8.18 -18.63 -24.19
C PRO A 117 7.93 -18.91 -22.71
N THR A 118 7.73 -20.18 -22.35
CA THR A 118 7.53 -20.57 -20.94
C THR A 118 8.69 -20.11 -20.06
N MET A 119 9.92 -20.17 -20.54
CA MET A 119 11.09 -19.72 -19.79
C MET A 119 11.04 -18.22 -19.46
N THR A 120 10.58 -17.39 -20.38
CA THR A 120 10.35 -15.94 -20.15
C THR A 120 9.35 -15.72 -19.02
N THR A 121 8.19 -16.39 -19.08
CA THR A 121 7.15 -16.23 -18.05
C THR A 121 7.60 -16.76 -16.70
N VAL A 122 8.38 -17.85 -16.66
CA VAL A 122 8.99 -18.39 -15.43
C VAL A 122 10.00 -17.41 -14.85
N SER A 123 10.89 -16.81 -15.66
CA SER A 123 11.85 -15.82 -15.18
C SER A 123 11.17 -14.59 -14.59
N ILE A 124 10.10 -14.10 -15.20
CA ILE A 124 9.31 -12.96 -14.68
C ILE A 124 8.61 -13.34 -13.36
N LYS A 125 8.02 -14.53 -13.25
CA LYS A 125 7.40 -15.01 -12.01
C LYS A 125 8.42 -15.11 -10.88
N LYS A 126 9.59 -15.67 -11.14
CA LYS A 126 10.71 -15.72 -10.18
C LYS A 126 11.15 -14.34 -9.73
N ALA A 127 11.21 -13.38 -10.62
CA ALA A 127 11.55 -12.01 -10.27
C ALA A 127 10.49 -11.38 -9.33
N TYR A 128 9.19 -11.68 -9.54
CA TYR A 128 8.13 -11.28 -8.62
C TYR A 128 8.29 -11.92 -7.23
N GLU A 129 8.55 -13.22 -7.16
CA GLU A 129 8.80 -13.94 -5.92
C GLU A 129 10.01 -13.35 -5.18
N TYR A 130 11.08 -13.02 -5.91
CA TYR A 130 12.25 -12.39 -5.32
C TYR A 130 11.93 -10.99 -4.76
N MET A 131 11.12 -10.21 -5.46
CA MET A 131 10.66 -8.90 -4.94
C MET A 131 9.76 -9.05 -3.70
N GLU A 132 8.95 -10.10 -3.62
CA GLU A 132 8.13 -10.42 -2.45
C GLU A 132 9.02 -10.76 -1.24
N ILE A 133 10.05 -11.59 -1.42
CA ILE A 133 11.06 -11.88 -0.39
C ILE A 133 11.73 -10.59 0.11
N LEU A 134 12.14 -9.70 -0.79
CA LEU A 134 12.72 -8.42 -0.42
C LEU A 134 11.74 -7.55 0.36
N TRP A 135 10.48 -7.51 -0.07
CA TRP A 135 9.43 -6.76 0.62
C TRP A 135 9.20 -7.30 2.04
N GLU A 136 9.11 -8.63 2.23
CA GLU A 136 9.00 -9.25 3.55
C GLU A 136 10.19 -8.89 4.45
N ASN A 137 11.40 -8.98 3.93
CA ASN A 137 12.61 -8.61 4.66
C ASN A 137 12.58 -7.13 5.09
N TYR A 138 12.14 -6.24 4.21
CA TYR A 138 12.01 -4.81 4.55
C TYR A 138 10.93 -4.57 5.62
N MET A 139 9.81 -5.30 5.57
CA MET A 139 8.75 -5.21 6.58
C MET A 139 9.25 -5.71 7.95
N GLN A 140 9.85 -6.88 8.01
CA GLN A 140 10.34 -7.50 9.24
C GLN A 140 11.45 -6.65 9.91
N ASN A 141 12.29 -6.00 9.12
CA ASN A 141 13.40 -5.19 9.61
C ASN A 141 13.04 -3.69 9.77
N GLY A 142 11.78 -3.31 9.65
CA GLY A 142 11.32 -1.93 9.82
C GLY A 142 11.90 -0.95 8.79
N LYS A 143 12.29 -1.43 7.60
CA LYS A 143 12.88 -0.61 6.54
C LYS A 143 11.84 -0.02 5.57
N ILE A 144 10.57 -0.24 5.82
CA ILE A 144 9.45 0.33 5.08
C ILE A 144 8.39 0.84 6.07
N ASN A 145 7.70 1.91 5.73
CA ASN A 145 6.57 2.37 6.52
C ASN A 145 5.48 1.27 6.54
N PRO A 146 4.98 0.83 7.73
CA PRO A 146 4.04 -0.27 7.83
C PRO A 146 2.77 -0.08 7.00
N VAL A 147 2.20 1.12 6.99
CA VAL A 147 0.97 1.42 6.21
C VAL A 147 1.23 1.26 4.71
N SER A 148 2.31 1.87 4.22
CA SER A 148 2.72 1.75 2.81
C SER A 148 3.07 0.31 2.45
N GLY A 149 3.73 -0.41 3.37
CA GLY A 149 4.11 -1.81 3.17
C GLY A 149 2.89 -2.72 3.05
N ILE A 150 1.89 -2.59 3.94
CA ILE A 150 0.63 -3.34 3.88
C ILE A 150 -0.11 -3.03 2.57
N PHE A 151 -0.21 -1.76 2.20
CA PHE A 151 -0.84 -1.35 0.94
C PHE A 151 -0.16 -1.99 -0.28
N LEU A 152 1.17 -1.94 -0.35
CA LEU A 152 1.94 -2.55 -1.44
C LEU A 152 1.82 -4.07 -1.45
N GLY A 153 1.83 -4.72 -0.27
CA GLY A 153 1.64 -6.15 -0.13
C GLY A 153 0.31 -6.61 -0.71
N LYS A 154 -0.77 -5.94 -0.35
CA LYS A 154 -2.11 -6.23 -0.89
C LYS A 154 -2.20 -6.02 -2.41
N ASN A 155 -1.65 -4.94 -2.93
CA ASN A 155 -1.79 -4.58 -4.34
C ASN A 155 -0.83 -5.32 -5.28
N ASN A 156 0.36 -5.70 -4.81
CA ASN A 156 1.38 -6.30 -5.66
C ASN A 156 1.52 -7.81 -5.43
N PHE A 157 1.34 -8.27 -4.18
CA PHE A 157 1.64 -9.66 -3.81
C PHE A 157 0.39 -10.47 -3.45
N GLY A 158 -0.79 -9.83 -3.34
CA GLY A 158 -2.06 -10.52 -3.15
C GLY A 158 -2.38 -10.84 -1.68
N TYR A 159 -1.69 -10.18 -0.73
CA TYR A 159 -2.03 -10.31 0.69
C TYR A 159 -3.43 -9.79 0.96
N GLN A 160 -4.18 -10.51 1.79
CA GLN A 160 -5.56 -10.17 2.16
C GLN A 160 -5.74 -10.23 3.67
N ASP A 161 -6.57 -9.34 4.21
CA ASP A 161 -7.02 -9.47 5.58
C ASP A 161 -8.06 -10.60 5.64
N LYS A 162 -7.83 -11.60 6.49
CA LYS A 162 -8.86 -12.60 6.77
C LYS A 162 -9.85 -11.99 7.76
N THR A 163 -11.05 -11.67 7.30
CA THR A 163 -12.15 -11.31 8.16
C THR A 163 -13.01 -12.56 8.35
N GLU A 164 -12.91 -13.19 9.51
CA GLU A 164 -13.86 -14.24 9.90
C GLU A 164 -15.13 -13.58 10.41
N TYR A 165 -16.19 -13.66 9.63
CA TYR A 165 -17.53 -13.35 10.14
C TYR A 165 -18.02 -14.58 10.89
N VAL A 166 -17.91 -14.57 12.22
CA VAL A 166 -18.62 -15.52 13.05
C VAL A 166 -20.08 -15.08 13.04
N VAL A 167 -20.85 -15.63 12.11
CA VAL A 167 -22.32 -15.55 12.18
C VAL A 167 -22.74 -16.42 13.37
N THR A 168 -22.76 -15.83 14.55
CA THR A 168 -23.50 -16.43 15.66
C THR A 168 -24.96 -16.39 15.28
N PRO A 169 -25.63 -17.54 15.04
CA PRO A 169 -27.06 -17.53 14.87
C PRO A 169 -27.60 -16.91 16.16
N ASN A 170 -28.33 -15.81 16.03
CA ASN A 170 -29.00 -15.20 17.15
C ASN A 170 -30.07 -16.23 17.61
N VAL A 171 -29.65 -17.09 18.54
CA VAL A 171 -30.56 -18.03 19.19
C VAL A 171 -31.34 -17.26 20.27
N ASN A 172 -31.87 -16.11 19.89
CA ASN A 172 -33.04 -15.63 20.55
C ASN A 172 -34.17 -16.51 20.01
N ASN A 173 -34.53 -17.47 20.80
CA ASN A 173 -35.76 -18.23 20.65
C ASN A 173 -36.96 -17.29 20.71
N ASP A 174 -37.13 -16.49 19.69
CA ASP A 174 -38.38 -15.78 19.42
C ASP A 174 -39.34 -16.71 18.68
N SER A 175 -39.46 -17.93 19.24
CA SER A 175 -40.54 -18.84 18.86
C SER A 175 -41.93 -18.37 19.33
N ASP A 176 -42.01 -17.22 20.02
CA ASP A 176 -43.27 -16.70 20.56
C ASP A 176 -43.76 -15.40 19.93
N TYR A 177 -43.12 -14.87 18.91
CA TYR A 177 -43.71 -13.76 18.15
C TYR A 177 -44.67 -14.31 17.08
N ASN A 178 -45.93 -14.45 17.46
CA ASN A 178 -47.03 -14.73 16.51
C ASN A 178 -47.16 -13.51 15.56
N ALA A 179 -47.32 -13.75 14.27
CA ALA A 179 -47.50 -12.71 13.26
C ALA A 179 -48.67 -11.75 13.62
N ASP A 180 -49.63 -12.21 14.38
CA ASP A 180 -50.79 -11.43 14.87
C ASP A 180 -50.38 -10.44 15.98
N ASP A 181 -49.41 -10.75 16.81
CA ASP A 181 -48.90 -9.83 17.85
C ASP A 181 -48.07 -8.71 17.26
N ILE A 182 -47.29 -9.00 16.21
CA ILE A 182 -46.59 -7.99 15.45
C ILE A 182 -47.59 -7.03 14.77
N ARG A 183 -48.59 -7.58 14.11
CA ARG A 183 -49.66 -6.77 13.47
C ARG A 183 -50.37 -5.87 14.47
N LYS A 184 -50.74 -6.38 15.66
CA LYS A 184 -51.40 -5.59 16.70
C LYS A 184 -50.57 -4.40 17.15
N ARG A 185 -49.25 -4.57 17.34
CA ARG A 185 -48.35 -3.45 17.70
C ARG A 185 -48.36 -2.33 16.65
N TYR A 186 -48.18 -2.68 15.38
CA TYR A 186 -48.17 -1.67 14.30
C TYR A 186 -49.51 -1.01 14.06
N LEU A 187 -50.64 -1.69 14.28
CA LEU A 187 -51.98 -1.11 14.17
C LEU A 187 -52.32 -0.19 15.33
N THR A 188 -51.79 -0.46 16.53
CA THR A 188 -52.01 0.41 17.71
C THR A 188 -51.21 1.71 17.58
N ASP A 189 -50.00 1.67 17.07
CA ASP A 189 -49.18 2.87 16.83
C ASP A 189 -49.80 3.75 15.74
N SER A 190 -50.37 3.16 14.68
CA SER A 190 -51.04 3.92 13.62
C SER A 190 -52.33 4.62 14.13
N ALA A 191 -53.03 4.03 15.08
CA ALA A 191 -54.23 4.64 15.68
C ALA A 191 -53.90 5.82 16.61
N THR A 192 -52.72 5.79 17.28
CA THR A 192 -52.27 6.86 18.16
C THR A 192 -51.83 8.09 17.37
N ILE A 193 -51.29 7.94 16.15
CA ILE A 193 -50.90 9.05 15.28
C ILE A 193 -52.13 9.77 14.69
N ALA A 194 -53.23 9.04 14.41
CA ALA A 194 -54.46 9.61 13.86
C ALA A 194 -55.29 10.47 14.85
N THR A 195 -55.02 10.35 16.17
CA THR A 195 -55.75 11.13 17.19
C THR A 195 -55.03 12.46 17.54
N ILE A 196 -53.81 12.67 17.08
CA ILE A 196 -53.08 13.92 17.37
C ILE A 196 -53.45 15.02 16.37
N ASP A 197 -53.95 14.72 15.18
CA ASP A 197 -54.32 15.69 14.14
C ASP A 197 -55.77 16.21 14.24
N SER A 198 -56.58 15.77 15.22
CA SER A 198 -57.95 16.22 15.35
C SER A 198 -58.23 17.28 16.43
N ASP A 199 -57.24 17.73 17.18
CA ASP A 199 -57.42 18.71 18.29
C ASP A 199 -56.72 20.05 18.04
N SER A 200 -56.57 20.46 16.80
CA SER A 200 -56.11 21.83 16.46
C SER A 200 -57.10 22.52 15.51
N ASP A 201 -58.20 22.99 16.09
CA ASP A 201 -59.03 24.11 15.61
C ASP A 201 -59.30 25.09 16.75
#